data_47b578b9e319e55422648a436b2e5b3f
#
_entry.id   47b578b9e319e55422648a436b2e5b3f
#
_cell.length_a   1.000
_cell.length_b   1.000
_cell.length_c   1.000
_cell.angle_alpha   90.00
_cell.angle_beta   90.00
_cell.angle_gamma   90.00
#
_symmetry.space_group_name_H-M   'P 1'
#
loop_
_entity.id
_entity.type
_entity.pdbx_description
1 polymer ?
#
loop_
_entity_poly.entity_id
_entity_poly.type
_entity_poly.pdbx_seq_one_letter_code
_entity_poly.pdbx_strand_id
1 'polypeptide(L)'
;MNAGIEAAGFFGLLDWEKTTGLSKFWVDMITIPIFSAMAGLITNWTGVIMLFAPVRFTGFYVPGLKTIFPLLPRKVQILPTFAPGGILGFQGFIPARSEKMASLMVDNAVAKIGTAKDFFDQMDPRKISEQVALVALPNVRSMVDSIMDAEHPRLWADMPPRAREAIYTRVEAELPAITDRAFDFIGENIDQLLDVKLMVVGYLRRRPELLKDVIYGLGAPELRFMIRSGVLGFPFGVIVALWLSLLHYSSPHGGSPAVISLPGWLYDILHFLPAWAWVLVGGATVGVLVNIIAIKVVFEPSVPQPRYRYPWRVAKFAKRQYQAAADLGHAIGYQIVTLDVVAEQLLDGPSGDKTRAVIAHFLEAEIDRILGPLRSVTRLAIGPSHFDAIQATAGANLATEMKPWLVEDIEFSQTTAASVDRLATEKLRELPPEEFVEMLYTAIEQDAWLLYLHGGVLGAFIGALHLLIFGV
;
A
#
# COMPACT_ATOMS: atom_id res chain seq x y z
N MET A 1 -50.10 -19.83 19.87
CA MET A 1 -49.37 -21.04 20.23
C MET A 1 -49.08 -21.97 19.03
N ASN A 2 -49.33 -21.55 17.79
CA ASN A 2 -49.07 -22.38 16.60
C ASN A 2 -48.04 -21.89 15.60
N ALA A 3 -47.37 -20.74 15.84
CA ALA A 3 -46.31 -20.25 14.94
C ALA A 3 -44.90 -20.84 15.22
N GLY A 4 -44.74 -21.53 16.33
CA GLY A 4 -43.45 -22.15 16.72
C GLY A 4 -43.23 -23.56 16.18
N ILE A 5 -44.27 -24.21 15.68
CA ILE A 5 -44.20 -25.64 15.26
C ILE A 5 -43.91 -25.78 13.77
N GLU A 6 -44.26 -24.78 12.95
CA GLU A 6 -43.99 -24.84 11.49
C GLU A 6 -42.56 -24.45 11.12
N ALA A 7 -41.83 -23.74 11.99
CA ALA A 7 -40.40 -23.44 11.75
C ALA A 7 -39.47 -24.64 12.00
N ALA A 8 -39.92 -25.62 12.79
CA ALA A 8 -39.14 -26.83 13.09
C ALA A 8 -38.98 -27.81 11.93
N GLY A 9 -39.82 -27.71 10.89
CA GLY A 9 -39.74 -28.58 9.70
C GLY A 9 -38.73 -28.13 8.62
N PHE A 10 -38.18 -26.92 8.74
CA PHE A 10 -37.22 -26.37 7.77
C PHE A 10 -35.75 -26.51 8.20
N PHE A 11 -35.50 -26.82 9.48
CA PHE A 11 -34.17 -26.96 10.06
C PHE A 11 -33.94 -28.44 10.49
N GLY A 12 -32.74 -28.92 10.24
CA GLY A 12 -32.33 -30.27 10.61
C GLY A 12 -32.47 -31.29 9.47
N LEU A 13 -31.64 -31.12 8.44
CA LEU A 13 -31.56 -32.09 7.34
C LEU A 13 -31.07 -33.47 7.80
N LEU A 14 -30.40 -33.54 8.96
CA LEU A 14 -29.85 -34.76 9.54
C LEU A 14 -30.44 -34.98 10.95
N ASP A 15 -31.15 -36.10 11.12
CA ASP A 15 -31.57 -36.56 12.44
C ASP A 15 -30.39 -37.28 13.13
N TRP A 16 -29.58 -36.48 13.82
CA TRP A 16 -28.34 -36.95 14.44
C TRP A 16 -28.58 -37.88 15.63
N GLU A 17 -29.68 -37.76 16.33
CA GLU A 17 -30.04 -38.65 17.41
C GLU A 17 -30.24 -40.09 16.87
N LYS A 18 -30.95 -40.23 15.75
CA LYS A 18 -31.10 -41.52 15.08
C LYS A 18 -29.83 -42.04 14.44
N THR A 19 -28.97 -41.13 13.92
CA THR A 19 -27.79 -41.54 13.16
C THR A 19 -26.60 -41.89 14.07
N THR A 20 -26.42 -41.16 15.18
CA THR A 20 -25.24 -41.28 16.04
C THR A 20 -25.54 -41.85 17.42
N GLY A 21 -26.81 -41.86 17.84
CA GLY A 21 -27.21 -42.23 19.22
C GLY A 21 -26.82 -41.19 20.28
N LEU A 22 -26.30 -40.02 19.87
CA LEU A 22 -25.92 -38.95 20.78
C LEU A 22 -27.12 -38.06 21.06
N SER A 23 -27.26 -37.63 22.32
CA SER A 23 -28.25 -36.61 22.66
C SER A 23 -27.91 -35.25 22.05
N LYS A 24 -28.91 -34.39 21.81
CA LYS A 24 -28.77 -33.05 21.26
C LYS A 24 -27.68 -32.23 21.98
N PHE A 25 -27.58 -32.37 23.30
CA PHE A 25 -26.53 -31.76 24.10
C PHE A 25 -25.12 -32.06 23.58
N TRP A 26 -24.79 -33.34 23.35
CA TRP A 26 -23.49 -33.75 22.88
C TRP A 26 -23.24 -33.34 21.40
N VAL A 27 -24.29 -33.40 20.59
CA VAL A 27 -24.21 -32.90 19.22
C VAL A 27 -23.84 -31.43 19.18
N ASP A 28 -24.53 -30.59 19.94
CA ASP A 28 -24.27 -29.16 20.00
C ASP A 28 -22.89 -28.84 20.61
N MET A 29 -22.51 -29.53 21.68
CA MET A 29 -21.20 -29.34 22.35
C MET A 29 -20.01 -29.74 21.45
N ILE A 30 -20.20 -30.55 20.45
CA ILE A 30 -19.16 -30.94 19.50
C ILE A 30 -19.22 -30.03 18.24
N THR A 31 -20.42 -29.91 17.66
CA THR A 31 -20.56 -29.25 16.34
C THR A 31 -20.45 -27.73 16.39
N ILE A 32 -21.04 -27.07 17.38
CA ILE A 32 -21.02 -25.60 17.49
C ILE A 32 -19.58 -25.06 17.64
N PRO A 33 -18.72 -25.63 18.53
CA PRO A 33 -17.31 -25.18 18.60
C PRO A 33 -16.55 -25.40 17.29
N ILE A 34 -16.78 -26.53 16.61
CA ILE A 34 -16.14 -26.83 15.32
C ILE A 34 -16.59 -25.80 14.25
N PHE A 35 -17.89 -25.56 14.12
CA PHE A 35 -18.45 -24.58 13.19
C PHE A 35 -17.98 -23.17 13.52
N SER A 36 -17.89 -22.82 14.80
CA SER A 36 -17.36 -21.54 15.25
C SER A 36 -15.87 -21.37 14.90
N ALA A 37 -15.06 -22.42 15.03
CA ALA A 37 -13.66 -22.39 14.57
C ALA A 37 -13.56 -22.26 13.05
N MET A 38 -14.39 -22.99 12.31
CA MET A 38 -14.48 -22.87 10.85
C MET A 38 -14.93 -21.46 10.43
N ALA A 39 -15.96 -20.93 11.11
CA ALA A 39 -16.41 -19.56 10.90
C ALA A 39 -15.26 -18.57 11.08
N GLY A 40 -14.53 -18.63 12.19
CA GLY A 40 -13.39 -17.78 12.45
C GLY A 40 -12.28 -17.90 11.39
N LEU A 41 -11.94 -19.13 10.97
CA LEU A 41 -10.95 -19.35 9.91
C LEU A 41 -11.39 -18.77 8.57
N ILE A 42 -12.64 -19.03 8.17
CA ILE A 42 -13.17 -18.54 6.89
C ILE A 42 -13.30 -17.03 6.90
N THR A 43 -13.81 -16.43 7.99
CA THR A 43 -13.96 -14.97 8.09
C THR A 43 -12.62 -14.25 8.06
N ASN A 44 -11.61 -14.75 8.76
CA ASN A 44 -10.28 -14.17 8.75
C ASN A 44 -9.60 -14.33 7.38
N TRP A 45 -9.71 -15.50 6.78
CA TRP A 45 -9.15 -15.78 5.46
C TRP A 45 -9.78 -14.91 4.37
N THR A 46 -11.09 -14.87 4.30
CA THR A 46 -11.82 -14.04 3.33
C THR A 46 -11.64 -12.55 3.62
N GLY A 47 -11.54 -12.14 4.90
CA GLY A 47 -11.23 -10.78 5.30
C GLY A 47 -9.86 -10.33 4.79
N VAL A 48 -8.83 -11.17 4.91
CA VAL A 48 -7.50 -10.87 4.36
C VAL A 48 -7.55 -10.78 2.82
N ILE A 49 -8.26 -11.68 2.14
CA ILE A 49 -8.44 -11.58 0.69
C ILE A 49 -9.11 -10.25 0.33
N MET A 50 -10.16 -9.88 1.03
CA MET A 50 -10.94 -8.67 0.78
C MET A 50 -10.12 -7.38 0.97
N LEU A 51 -9.07 -7.39 1.80
CA LEU A 51 -8.16 -6.26 1.92
C LEU A 51 -7.34 -6.04 0.64
N PHE A 52 -6.90 -7.10 -0.04
CA PHE A 52 -5.90 -7.03 -1.10
C PHE A 52 -6.42 -7.36 -2.51
N ALA A 53 -7.55 -8.04 -2.63
CA ALA A 53 -8.06 -8.55 -3.91
C ALA A 53 -9.57 -8.32 -4.08
N PRO A 54 -10.02 -8.10 -5.33
CA PRO A 54 -9.25 -7.93 -6.55
C PRO A 54 -8.54 -6.58 -6.60
N VAL A 55 -7.40 -6.48 -7.31
CA VAL A 55 -6.64 -5.22 -7.42
C VAL A 55 -7.37 -4.18 -8.25
N ARG A 56 -8.02 -4.61 -9.33
CA ARG A 56 -8.88 -3.76 -10.16
C ARG A 56 -10.34 -4.02 -9.84
N PHE A 57 -11.17 -2.97 -9.98
CA PHE A 57 -12.60 -3.11 -9.76
C PHE A 57 -13.18 -4.20 -10.68
N THR A 58 -13.84 -5.19 -10.06
CA THR A 58 -14.48 -6.32 -10.76
C THR A 58 -15.95 -6.33 -10.39
N GLY A 59 -16.83 -6.38 -11.40
CA GLY A 59 -18.27 -6.33 -11.16
C GLY A 59 -19.09 -6.60 -12.41
N PHE A 60 -20.40 -6.44 -12.28
CA PHE A 60 -21.36 -6.65 -13.34
C PHE A 60 -22.28 -5.42 -13.51
N TYR A 61 -22.74 -5.21 -14.72
CA TYR A 61 -23.64 -4.12 -15.04
C TYR A 61 -25.05 -4.40 -14.50
N VAL A 62 -25.60 -3.41 -13.78
CA VAL A 62 -26.98 -3.47 -13.28
C VAL A 62 -27.83 -2.45 -14.06
N PRO A 63 -28.83 -2.89 -14.85
CA PRO A 63 -29.69 -2.00 -15.59
C PRO A 63 -30.38 -0.98 -14.65
N GLY A 64 -30.40 0.29 -15.04
CA GLY A 64 -31.01 1.37 -14.27
C GLY A 64 -30.14 1.95 -13.15
N LEU A 65 -29.10 1.28 -12.69
CA LEU A 65 -28.23 1.76 -11.63
C LEU A 65 -27.52 3.06 -12.01
N LYS A 66 -27.18 3.24 -13.28
CA LYS A 66 -26.57 4.46 -13.80
C LYS A 66 -27.44 5.71 -13.56
N THR A 67 -28.75 5.56 -13.61
CA THR A 67 -29.72 6.66 -13.39
C THR A 67 -29.79 7.06 -11.92
N ILE A 68 -29.62 6.09 -11.02
CA ILE A 68 -29.66 6.29 -9.57
C ILE A 68 -28.28 6.74 -9.04
N PHE A 69 -27.21 6.40 -9.76
CA PHE A 69 -25.82 6.67 -9.34
C PHE A 69 -25.53 8.14 -9.00
N PRO A 70 -26.06 9.18 -9.70
CA PRO A 70 -25.87 10.57 -9.33
C PRO A 70 -26.44 10.95 -7.96
N LEU A 71 -27.43 10.19 -7.49
CA LEU A 71 -28.10 10.40 -6.19
C LEU A 71 -27.40 9.63 -5.05
N LEU A 72 -26.55 8.64 -5.39
CA LEU A 72 -25.80 7.89 -4.40
C LEU A 72 -24.57 8.67 -3.94
N PRO A 73 -24.33 8.78 -2.63
CA PRO A 73 -23.16 9.47 -2.11
C PRO A 73 -21.88 8.82 -2.64
N ARG A 74 -21.08 9.56 -3.39
CA ARG A 74 -19.81 9.08 -4.00
C ARG A 74 -18.77 8.50 -2.98
N LYS A 75 -19.01 8.72 -1.69
CA LYS A 75 -18.08 8.36 -0.61
C LYS A 75 -18.50 7.15 0.22
N VAL A 76 -19.67 6.58 0.00
CA VAL A 76 -20.13 5.41 0.76
C VAL A 76 -19.68 4.16 0.02
N GLN A 77 -18.46 3.73 0.28
CA GLN A 77 -17.98 2.40 -0.09
C GLN A 77 -18.52 1.38 0.92
N ILE A 78 -19.79 1.06 0.79
CA ILE A 78 -20.35 -0.13 1.44
C ILE A 78 -20.13 -1.28 0.44
N LEU A 79 -19.82 -2.45 0.94
CA LEU A 79 -19.76 -3.66 0.12
C LEU A 79 -21.17 -4.09 -0.28
N PRO A 80 -21.43 -4.33 -1.56
CA PRO A 80 -20.65 -4.09 -2.76
C PRO A 80 -20.58 -2.59 -3.13
N THR A 81 -19.51 -2.19 -3.83
CA THR A 81 -19.32 -0.80 -4.26
C THR A 81 -19.91 -0.53 -5.63
N PHE A 82 -20.31 0.71 -5.86
CA PHE A 82 -20.85 1.14 -7.16
C PHE A 82 -19.77 1.91 -7.93
N ALA A 83 -19.47 1.46 -9.16
CA ALA A 83 -18.57 2.18 -10.05
C ALA A 83 -19.33 3.15 -10.95
N PRO A 84 -18.67 4.22 -11.45
CA PRO A 84 -19.23 5.06 -12.50
C PRO A 84 -19.70 4.22 -13.70
N GLY A 85 -20.90 4.50 -14.21
CA GLY A 85 -21.50 3.73 -15.31
C GLY A 85 -22.49 2.65 -14.91
N GLY A 86 -22.79 2.49 -13.61
CA GLY A 86 -23.81 1.56 -13.13
C GLY A 86 -23.33 0.12 -12.95
N ILE A 87 -22.04 -0.06 -12.68
CA ILE A 87 -21.44 -1.36 -12.37
C ILE A 87 -21.48 -1.59 -10.86
N LEU A 88 -22.12 -2.69 -10.47
CA LEU A 88 -22.09 -3.21 -9.10
C LEU A 88 -20.94 -4.20 -8.97
N GLY A 89 -20.05 -3.99 -8.02
CA GLY A 89 -18.89 -4.87 -7.92
C GLY A 89 -18.07 -4.64 -6.67
N PHE A 90 -16.85 -5.15 -6.71
CA PHE A 90 -15.93 -5.09 -5.59
C PHE A 90 -14.50 -4.83 -6.06
N GLN A 91 -13.75 -4.14 -5.23
CA GLN A 91 -12.31 -3.94 -5.33
C GLN A 91 -11.72 -4.09 -3.92
N GLY A 92 -10.55 -4.68 -3.80
CA GLY A 92 -9.85 -4.79 -2.52
C GLY A 92 -9.67 -3.41 -1.88
N PHE A 93 -9.77 -3.33 -0.55
CA PHE A 93 -9.76 -2.04 0.15
C PHE A 93 -8.47 -1.25 -0.06
N ILE A 94 -7.32 -1.92 0.02
CA ILE A 94 -6.01 -1.29 -0.18
C ILE A 94 -5.86 -0.77 -1.61
N PRO A 95 -6.11 -1.56 -2.68
CA PRO A 95 -6.08 -1.05 -4.04
C PRO A 95 -7.12 0.05 -4.32
N ALA A 96 -8.33 -0.07 -3.77
CA ALA A 96 -9.41 0.91 -3.96
C ALA A 96 -9.07 2.29 -3.39
N ARG A 97 -8.18 2.34 -2.39
CA ARG A 97 -7.74 3.56 -1.70
C ARG A 97 -6.24 3.82 -1.85
N SER A 98 -5.66 3.34 -2.94
CA SER A 98 -4.22 3.41 -3.19
C SER A 98 -3.62 4.80 -3.02
N GLU A 99 -4.32 5.85 -3.47
CA GLU A 99 -3.88 7.24 -3.31
C GLU A 99 -3.79 7.66 -1.83
N LYS A 100 -4.84 7.36 -1.06
CA LYS A 100 -4.85 7.66 0.37
C LYS A 100 -3.83 6.84 1.15
N MET A 101 -3.73 5.55 0.84
CA MET A 101 -2.75 4.66 1.45
C MET A 101 -1.32 5.09 1.14
N ALA A 102 -1.05 5.46 -0.11
CA ALA A 102 0.24 6.00 -0.51
C ALA A 102 0.55 7.32 0.23
N SER A 103 -0.43 8.23 0.35
CA SER A 103 -0.24 9.48 1.10
C SER A 103 0.09 9.22 2.57
N LEU A 104 -0.67 8.34 3.23
CA LEU A 104 -0.41 7.98 4.64
C LEU A 104 0.95 7.31 4.81
N MET A 105 1.34 6.42 3.88
CA MET A 105 2.63 5.76 3.89
C MET A 105 3.77 6.78 3.74
N VAL A 106 3.63 7.76 2.85
CA VAL A 106 4.64 8.81 2.68
C VAL A 106 4.70 9.71 3.90
N ASP A 107 3.56 10.18 4.41
CA ASP A 107 3.52 11.07 5.57
C ASP A 107 4.11 10.41 6.83
N ASN A 108 3.86 9.13 7.02
CA ASN A 108 4.27 8.41 8.22
C ASN A 108 5.62 7.68 8.09
N ALA A 109 6.05 7.33 6.88
CA ALA A 109 7.31 6.64 6.64
C ALA A 109 8.33 7.53 5.94
N VAL A 110 8.09 7.91 4.68
CA VAL A 110 9.08 8.60 3.84
C VAL A 110 9.47 9.95 4.44
N ALA A 111 8.50 10.72 4.95
CA ALA A 111 8.77 12.00 5.60
C ALA A 111 9.61 11.89 6.89
N LYS A 112 9.61 10.72 7.53
CA LYS A 112 10.44 10.46 8.73
C LYS A 112 11.84 9.92 8.37
N ILE A 113 12.03 9.41 7.16
CA ILE A 113 13.33 8.93 6.68
C ILE A 113 14.23 10.11 6.36
N GLY A 114 13.71 11.16 5.67
CA GLY A 114 14.50 12.31 5.31
C GLY A 114 13.82 13.23 4.29
N THR A 115 14.53 14.29 3.93
CA THR A 115 14.16 15.27 2.89
C THR A 115 14.52 14.75 1.49
N ALA A 116 14.10 15.45 0.44
CA ALA A 116 14.56 15.16 -0.92
C ALA A 116 16.08 15.20 -1.03
N LYS A 117 16.71 16.13 -0.29
CA LYS A 117 18.17 16.25 -0.24
C LYS A 117 18.83 15.03 0.40
N ASP A 118 18.30 14.50 1.50
CA ASP A 118 18.86 13.31 2.15
C ASP A 118 18.84 12.10 1.23
N PHE A 119 17.75 11.90 0.49
CA PHE A 119 17.67 10.83 -0.51
C PHE A 119 18.63 11.05 -1.68
N PHE A 120 18.74 12.27 -2.17
CA PHE A 120 19.65 12.64 -3.27
C PHE A 120 21.11 12.43 -2.87
N ASP A 121 21.50 12.93 -1.70
CA ASP A 121 22.88 12.79 -1.18
C ASP A 121 23.24 11.30 -0.97
N GLN A 122 22.26 10.48 -0.57
CA GLN A 122 22.47 9.03 -0.38
C GLN A 122 22.62 8.26 -1.71
N MET A 123 22.08 8.80 -2.81
CA MET A 123 22.28 8.23 -4.15
C MET A 123 23.68 8.45 -4.72
N ASP A 124 24.55 9.14 -4.00
CA ASP A 124 25.92 9.47 -4.38
C ASP A 124 25.98 10.29 -5.71
N PRO A 125 25.61 11.60 -5.67
CA PRO A 125 25.55 12.45 -6.85
C PRO A 125 26.82 12.48 -7.69
N ARG A 126 27.99 12.33 -7.05
CA ARG A 126 29.29 12.28 -7.77
C ARG A 126 29.40 11.05 -8.64
N LYS A 127 29.01 9.87 -8.12
CA LYS A 127 28.99 8.67 -8.98
C LYS A 127 27.95 8.77 -10.09
N ILE A 128 26.82 9.44 -9.81
CA ILE A 128 25.82 9.70 -10.85
C ILE A 128 26.43 10.60 -11.94
N SER A 129 27.13 11.68 -11.55
CA SER A 129 27.77 12.60 -12.51
C SER A 129 28.86 11.91 -13.34
N GLU A 130 29.70 11.08 -12.71
CA GLU A 130 30.72 10.28 -13.41
C GLU A 130 30.08 9.31 -14.41
N GLN A 131 29.00 8.61 -14.02
CA GLN A 131 28.29 7.68 -14.90
C GLN A 131 27.64 8.39 -16.09
N VAL A 132 26.99 9.54 -15.84
CA VAL A 132 26.42 10.37 -16.91
C VAL A 132 27.50 10.85 -17.87
N ALA A 133 28.64 11.29 -17.35
CA ALA A 133 29.76 11.71 -18.19
C ALA A 133 30.29 10.57 -19.06
N LEU A 134 30.44 9.34 -18.51
CA LEU A 134 30.91 8.18 -19.25
C LEU A 134 29.96 7.79 -20.39
N VAL A 135 28.64 7.78 -20.14
CA VAL A 135 27.63 7.42 -21.16
C VAL A 135 27.45 8.56 -22.18
N ALA A 136 27.57 9.83 -21.76
CA ALA A 136 27.43 10.99 -22.65
C ALA A 136 28.62 11.17 -23.56
N LEU A 137 29.84 10.85 -23.12
CA LEU A 137 31.09 11.14 -23.85
C LEU A 137 31.11 10.62 -25.33
N PRO A 138 30.68 9.40 -25.63
CA PRO A 138 30.61 8.92 -27.02
C PRO A 138 29.62 9.70 -27.88
N ASN A 139 28.61 10.31 -27.28
CA ASN A 139 27.51 11.00 -27.95
C ASN A 139 27.74 12.51 -28.12
N VAL A 140 28.78 13.08 -27.49
CA VAL A 140 29.05 14.52 -27.49
C VAL A 140 29.13 15.10 -28.89
N ARG A 141 29.84 14.44 -29.82
CA ARG A 141 30.00 14.90 -31.21
C ARG A 141 28.64 14.99 -31.90
N SER A 142 27.86 13.92 -31.84
CA SER A 142 26.52 13.87 -32.42
C SER A 142 25.59 14.93 -31.83
N MET A 143 25.68 15.19 -30.51
CA MET A 143 24.90 16.23 -29.87
C MET A 143 25.30 17.62 -30.33
N VAL A 144 26.59 17.92 -30.38
CA VAL A 144 27.08 19.21 -30.88
C VAL A 144 26.66 19.40 -32.36
N ASP A 145 26.79 18.38 -33.19
CA ASP A 145 26.34 18.43 -34.59
C ASP A 145 24.82 18.72 -34.66
N SER A 146 24.01 18.00 -33.89
CA SER A 146 22.56 18.16 -33.88
C SER A 146 22.13 19.59 -33.45
N ILE A 147 22.77 20.14 -32.43
CA ILE A 147 22.50 21.49 -31.95
C ILE A 147 22.89 22.53 -33.01
N MET A 148 24.07 22.39 -33.59
CA MET A 148 24.60 23.34 -34.58
C MET A 148 23.84 23.27 -35.90
N ASP A 149 23.43 22.08 -36.33
CA ASP A 149 22.63 21.87 -37.55
C ASP A 149 21.21 22.42 -37.37
N ALA A 150 20.64 22.34 -36.15
CA ALA A 150 19.33 22.90 -35.87
C ALA A 150 19.33 24.44 -35.85
N GLU A 151 20.33 25.06 -35.21
CA GLU A 151 20.34 26.51 -34.94
C GLU A 151 21.12 27.29 -35.98
N HIS A 152 22.19 26.73 -36.55
CA HIS A 152 23.06 27.42 -37.46
C HIS A 152 23.69 26.54 -38.54
N PRO A 153 22.90 25.86 -39.39
CA PRO A 153 23.37 24.81 -40.32
C PRO A 153 24.43 25.35 -41.32
N ARG A 154 24.26 26.60 -41.81
CA ARG A 154 25.22 27.18 -42.77
C ARG A 154 26.58 27.45 -42.11
N LEU A 155 26.61 28.03 -40.93
CA LEU A 155 27.86 28.25 -40.19
C LEU A 155 28.56 26.94 -39.90
N TRP A 156 27.80 25.90 -39.51
CA TRP A 156 28.33 24.60 -39.17
C TRP A 156 28.90 23.92 -40.44
N ALA A 157 28.17 24.00 -41.56
CA ALA A 157 28.64 23.43 -42.83
C ALA A 157 29.91 24.11 -43.35
N ASP A 158 30.01 25.44 -43.22
CA ASP A 158 31.13 26.26 -43.70
C ASP A 158 32.35 26.23 -42.76
N MET A 159 32.20 25.67 -41.53
CA MET A 159 33.28 25.65 -40.55
C MET A 159 34.40 24.70 -40.92
N PRO A 160 35.66 25.13 -40.88
CA PRO A 160 36.79 24.27 -41.16
C PRO A 160 36.83 23.03 -40.23
N PRO A 161 37.20 21.84 -40.74
CA PRO A 161 37.23 20.63 -39.92
C PRO A 161 38.06 20.73 -38.63
N ARG A 162 39.18 21.45 -38.71
CA ARG A 162 40.02 21.71 -37.52
C ARG A 162 39.32 22.53 -36.45
N ALA A 163 38.46 23.45 -36.83
CA ALA A 163 37.70 24.27 -35.88
C ALA A 163 36.59 23.44 -35.22
N ARG A 164 35.89 22.59 -35.98
CA ARG A 164 34.90 21.63 -35.41
C ARG A 164 35.56 20.68 -34.43
N GLU A 165 36.72 20.07 -34.82
CA GLU A 165 37.45 19.18 -33.94
C GLU A 165 37.91 19.85 -32.64
N ALA A 166 38.31 21.10 -32.69
CA ALA A 166 38.67 21.90 -31.51
C ALA A 166 37.46 22.09 -30.57
N ILE A 167 36.27 22.28 -31.13
CA ILE A 167 35.02 22.37 -30.34
C ILE A 167 34.73 21.03 -29.68
N TYR A 168 34.71 19.95 -30.42
CA TYR A 168 34.48 18.60 -29.88
C TYR A 168 35.46 18.29 -28.75
N THR A 169 36.75 18.42 -29.00
CA THR A 169 37.80 18.16 -28.00
C THR A 169 37.61 19.02 -26.74
N ARG A 170 37.21 20.25 -26.89
CA ARG A 170 36.97 21.12 -25.75
C ARG A 170 35.77 20.72 -24.94
N VAL A 171 34.63 20.36 -25.58
CA VAL A 171 33.43 19.88 -24.90
C VAL A 171 33.68 18.52 -24.25
N GLU A 172 34.34 17.59 -24.96
CA GLU A 172 34.72 16.28 -24.43
C GLU A 172 35.59 16.40 -23.16
N ALA A 173 36.57 17.32 -23.18
CA ALA A 173 37.48 17.53 -22.04
C ALA A 173 36.79 18.16 -20.83
N GLU A 174 35.83 19.04 -21.04
CA GLU A 174 35.12 19.76 -19.95
C GLU A 174 33.91 18.95 -19.44
N LEU A 175 33.40 17.96 -20.18
CA LEU A 175 32.17 17.23 -19.88
C LEU A 175 32.12 16.65 -18.45
N PRO A 176 33.18 15.96 -17.93
CA PRO A 176 33.15 15.44 -16.57
C PRO A 176 32.98 16.52 -15.50
N ALA A 177 33.63 17.66 -15.71
CA ALA A 177 33.54 18.78 -14.78
C ALA A 177 32.18 19.51 -14.90
N ILE A 178 31.59 19.54 -16.09
CA ILE A 178 30.24 20.10 -16.31
C ILE A 178 29.19 19.25 -15.62
N THR A 179 29.25 17.94 -15.79
CA THR A 179 28.32 17.02 -15.15
C THR A 179 28.42 17.07 -13.62
N ASP A 180 29.62 17.10 -13.06
CA ASP A 180 29.83 17.20 -11.62
C ASP A 180 29.18 18.48 -11.07
N ARG A 181 29.48 19.64 -11.66
CA ARG A 181 28.83 20.89 -11.26
C ARG A 181 27.32 20.94 -11.49
N ALA A 182 26.82 20.24 -12.53
CA ALA A 182 25.39 20.14 -12.79
C ALA A 182 24.67 19.36 -11.66
N PHE A 183 25.24 18.26 -11.21
CA PHE A 183 24.67 17.50 -10.09
C PHE A 183 24.82 18.22 -8.75
N ASP A 184 25.89 18.94 -8.50
CA ASP A 184 26.02 19.82 -7.34
C ASP A 184 24.91 20.88 -7.35
N PHE A 185 24.68 21.54 -8.49
CA PHE A 185 23.65 22.56 -8.64
C PHE A 185 22.22 22.01 -8.49
N ILE A 186 21.96 20.79 -9.04
CA ILE A 186 20.70 20.10 -8.83
C ILE A 186 20.53 19.78 -7.34
N GLY A 187 21.57 19.28 -6.67
CA GLY A 187 21.54 18.95 -5.24
C GLY A 187 21.28 20.16 -4.33
N GLU A 188 21.80 21.33 -4.67
CA GLU A 188 21.52 22.58 -3.96
C GLU A 188 20.06 23.05 -4.10
N ASN A 189 19.40 22.70 -5.20
CA ASN A 189 18.04 23.10 -5.52
C ASN A 189 17.01 21.95 -5.40
N ILE A 190 17.42 20.76 -4.98
CA ILE A 190 16.61 19.52 -5.07
C ILE A 190 15.28 19.63 -4.32
N ASP A 191 15.25 20.26 -3.16
CA ASP A 191 14.02 20.42 -2.36
C ASP A 191 12.96 21.30 -3.06
N GLN A 192 13.38 22.11 -4.05
CA GLN A 192 12.47 22.93 -4.86
C GLN A 192 12.05 22.24 -6.16
N LEU A 193 12.83 21.26 -6.62
CA LEU A 193 12.63 20.52 -7.87
C LEU A 193 11.89 19.22 -7.67
N LEU A 194 12.11 18.55 -6.53
CA LEU A 194 11.59 17.23 -6.22
C LEU A 194 10.70 17.25 -4.98
N ASP A 195 9.40 17.09 -5.18
CA ASP A 195 8.48 16.75 -4.09
C ASP A 195 8.39 15.23 -3.97
N VAL A 196 9.11 14.67 -3.01
CA VAL A 196 9.15 13.20 -2.76
C VAL A 196 7.76 12.65 -2.46
N LYS A 197 6.91 13.41 -1.75
CA LYS A 197 5.54 12.99 -1.46
C LYS A 197 4.71 12.85 -2.73
N LEU A 198 4.69 13.90 -3.55
CA LEU A 198 3.95 13.87 -4.82
C LEU A 198 4.50 12.78 -5.76
N MET A 199 5.81 12.60 -5.79
CA MET A 199 6.47 11.54 -6.57
C MET A 199 5.97 10.16 -6.14
N VAL A 200 6.11 9.80 -4.87
CA VAL A 200 5.75 8.47 -4.36
C VAL A 200 4.24 8.23 -4.47
N VAL A 201 3.41 9.21 -4.07
CA VAL A 201 1.94 9.09 -4.17
C VAL A 201 1.51 8.94 -5.63
N GLY A 202 2.06 9.76 -6.54
CA GLY A 202 1.76 9.68 -7.97
C GLY A 202 2.19 8.34 -8.58
N TYR A 203 3.34 7.85 -8.21
CA TYR A 203 3.89 6.57 -8.67
C TYR A 203 3.05 5.38 -8.20
N LEU A 204 2.76 5.29 -6.90
CA LEU A 204 1.96 4.21 -6.31
C LEU A 204 0.49 4.26 -6.76
N ARG A 205 -0.06 5.45 -7.01
CA ARG A 205 -1.42 5.60 -7.58
C ARG A 205 -1.53 5.00 -8.97
N ARG A 206 -0.50 5.17 -9.80
CA ARG A 206 -0.44 4.57 -11.14
C ARG A 206 -0.20 3.06 -11.12
N ARG A 207 0.35 2.52 -9.99
CA ARG A 207 0.71 1.11 -9.83
C ARG A 207 0.12 0.51 -8.55
N PRO A 208 -1.21 0.35 -8.47
CA PRO A 208 -1.88 -0.18 -7.27
C PRO A 208 -1.46 -1.62 -6.95
N GLU A 209 -1.01 -2.38 -7.96
CA GLU A 209 -0.42 -3.70 -7.78
C GLU A 209 0.85 -3.64 -6.91
N LEU A 210 1.74 -2.69 -7.19
CA LEU A 210 2.97 -2.50 -6.42
C LEU A 210 2.67 -2.13 -4.97
N LEU A 211 1.76 -1.16 -4.75
CA LEU A 211 1.34 -0.79 -3.40
C LEU A 211 0.80 -1.99 -2.63
N LYS A 212 -0.08 -2.79 -3.27
CA LYS A 212 -0.62 -4.03 -2.70
C LYS A 212 0.51 -4.99 -2.31
N ASP A 213 1.47 -5.21 -3.21
CA ASP A 213 2.55 -6.18 -2.99
C ASP A 213 3.51 -5.73 -1.88
N VAL A 214 3.82 -4.43 -1.79
CA VAL A 214 4.61 -3.85 -0.70
C VAL A 214 3.91 -4.03 0.64
N ILE A 215 2.64 -3.62 0.76
CA ILE A 215 1.89 -3.72 2.03
C ILE A 215 1.66 -5.19 2.41
N TYR A 216 1.34 -6.05 1.44
CA TYR A 216 1.17 -7.48 1.68
C TYR A 216 2.47 -8.14 2.13
N GLY A 217 3.59 -7.86 1.45
CA GLY A 217 4.91 -8.39 1.81
C GLY A 217 5.32 -8.00 3.23
N LEU A 218 5.13 -6.73 3.57
CA LEU A 218 5.42 -6.18 4.89
C LEU A 218 4.60 -6.85 6.01
N GLY A 219 3.30 -7.09 5.77
CA GLY A 219 2.37 -7.68 6.74
C GLY A 219 2.17 -9.20 6.62
N ALA A 220 2.83 -9.89 5.69
CA ALA A 220 2.54 -11.30 5.38
C ALA A 220 2.61 -12.26 6.60
N PRO A 221 3.57 -12.17 7.53
CA PRO A 221 3.58 -13.01 8.73
C PRO A 221 2.39 -12.75 9.64
N GLU A 222 2.02 -11.48 9.81
CA GLU A 222 0.89 -11.04 10.63
C GLU A 222 -0.44 -11.45 10.00
N LEU A 223 -0.59 -11.30 8.69
CA LEU A 223 -1.77 -11.74 7.95
C LEU A 223 -1.99 -13.26 8.06
N ARG A 224 -0.91 -14.03 7.95
CA ARG A 224 -0.97 -15.49 8.19
C ARG A 224 -1.38 -15.83 9.62
N PHE A 225 -0.88 -15.05 10.59
CA PHE A 225 -1.32 -15.21 11.98
C PHE A 225 -2.80 -14.85 12.14
N MET A 226 -3.27 -13.75 11.55
CA MET A 226 -4.69 -13.36 11.56
C MET A 226 -5.57 -14.50 11.06
N ILE A 227 -5.24 -15.10 9.93
CA ILE A 227 -5.99 -16.26 9.41
C ILE A 227 -6.01 -17.40 10.42
N ARG A 228 -4.86 -17.81 10.96
CA ARG A 228 -4.76 -18.92 11.92
C ARG A 228 -5.46 -18.62 13.23
N SER A 229 -5.52 -17.37 13.67
CA SER A 229 -6.22 -16.98 14.90
C SER A 229 -7.73 -17.19 14.83
N GLY A 230 -8.28 -17.45 13.64
CA GLY A 230 -9.66 -17.89 13.45
C GLY A 230 -10.05 -19.12 14.27
N VAL A 231 -9.08 -20.00 14.59
CA VAL A 231 -9.28 -21.14 15.51
C VAL A 231 -9.77 -20.70 16.89
N LEU A 232 -9.52 -19.45 17.31
CA LEU A 232 -10.08 -18.88 18.55
C LEU A 232 -11.62 -18.84 18.55
N GLY A 233 -12.28 -19.04 17.41
CA GLY A 233 -13.71 -19.31 17.35
C GLY A 233 -14.12 -20.54 18.15
N PHE A 234 -13.25 -21.54 18.30
CA PHE A 234 -13.54 -22.77 19.04
C PHE A 234 -13.95 -22.51 20.53
N PRO A 235 -13.13 -21.89 21.37
CA PRO A 235 -13.52 -21.59 22.75
C PRO A 235 -14.77 -20.70 22.86
N PHE A 236 -14.95 -19.75 21.96
CA PHE A 236 -16.19 -18.96 21.91
C PHE A 236 -17.38 -19.80 21.50
N GLY A 237 -17.22 -20.75 20.59
CA GLY A 237 -18.24 -21.72 20.22
C GLY A 237 -18.66 -22.63 21.39
N VAL A 238 -17.71 -23.02 22.27
CA VAL A 238 -18.05 -23.73 23.53
C VAL A 238 -18.98 -22.87 24.41
N ILE A 239 -18.69 -21.57 24.53
CA ILE A 239 -19.55 -20.66 25.30
C ILE A 239 -20.96 -20.58 24.70
N VAL A 240 -21.07 -20.49 23.37
CA VAL A 240 -22.36 -20.49 22.66
C VAL A 240 -23.09 -21.80 22.84
N ALA A 241 -22.40 -22.94 22.77
CA ALA A 241 -23.00 -24.27 22.99
C ALA A 241 -23.53 -24.44 24.42
N LEU A 242 -22.76 -23.96 25.42
CA LEU A 242 -23.21 -23.93 26.83
C LEU A 242 -24.43 -23.04 27.01
N TRP A 243 -24.44 -21.84 26.38
CA TRP A 243 -25.59 -20.96 26.43
C TRP A 243 -26.84 -21.60 25.84
N LEU A 244 -26.75 -22.27 24.71
CA LEU A 244 -27.87 -22.99 24.10
C LEU A 244 -28.31 -24.21 24.94
N SER A 245 -27.37 -24.88 25.56
CA SER A 245 -27.68 -25.97 26.51
C SER A 245 -28.44 -25.45 27.71
N LEU A 246 -28.04 -24.31 28.26
CA LEU A 246 -28.77 -23.65 29.36
C LEU A 246 -30.19 -23.28 28.91
N LEU A 247 -30.35 -22.74 27.70
CA LEU A 247 -31.67 -22.43 27.15
C LEU A 247 -32.57 -23.67 27.04
N HIS A 248 -32.02 -24.79 26.57
CA HIS A 248 -32.77 -26.00 26.35
C HIS A 248 -33.15 -26.72 27.66
N TYR A 249 -32.27 -26.70 28.69
CA TYR A 249 -32.45 -27.44 29.94
C TYR A 249 -32.91 -26.54 31.12
N SER A 250 -33.20 -25.26 30.90
CA SER A 250 -33.68 -24.37 31.98
C SER A 250 -35.19 -24.37 32.17
N SER A 251 -35.62 -24.26 33.41
CA SER A 251 -37.01 -24.07 33.76
C SER A 251 -37.13 -23.01 34.88
N PRO A 252 -38.16 -22.15 34.85
CA PRO A 252 -38.35 -21.15 35.90
C PRO A 252 -38.84 -21.78 37.24
N HIS A 253 -39.38 -22.98 37.25
CA HIS A 253 -40.04 -23.57 38.41
C HIS A 253 -39.49 -24.93 38.85
N GLY A 254 -38.43 -25.43 38.25
CA GLY A 254 -37.76 -26.69 38.62
C GLY A 254 -38.76 -27.85 38.80
N GLY A 255 -38.99 -28.65 37.82
CA GLY A 255 -40.02 -29.67 37.91
C GLY A 255 -39.55 -31.10 37.58
N SER A 256 -38.33 -31.33 37.24
CA SER A 256 -37.73 -32.62 36.91
C SER A 256 -36.28 -32.67 37.33
N PRO A 257 -35.73 -33.79 37.80
CA PRO A 257 -34.36 -33.90 38.30
C PRO A 257 -33.28 -33.57 37.25
N ALA A 258 -33.64 -33.39 35.99
CA ALA A 258 -32.73 -33.07 34.89
C ALA A 258 -32.78 -31.60 34.45
N VAL A 259 -33.57 -30.73 35.06
CA VAL A 259 -33.78 -29.33 34.64
C VAL A 259 -33.09 -28.39 35.59
N ILE A 260 -32.29 -27.46 35.03
CA ILE A 260 -31.59 -26.44 35.79
C ILE A 260 -32.58 -25.34 36.20
N SER A 261 -32.72 -25.11 37.51
CA SER A 261 -33.51 -23.99 38.02
C SER A 261 -32.71 -22.70 37.91
N LEU A 262 -33.24 -21.70 37.18
CA LEU A 262 -32.61 -20.40 36.98
C LEU A 262 -33.41 -19.28 37.69
N PRO A 263 -32.73 -18.18 38.15
CA PRO A 263 -33.41 -16.98 38.54
C PRO A 263 -34.29 -16.47 37.41
N GLY A 264 -35.52 -15.96 37.76
CA GLY A 264 -36.51 -15.52 36.76
C GLY A 264 -35.95 -14.52 35.73
N TRP A 265 -35.15 -13.53 36.15
CA TRP A 265 -34.55 -12.55 35.26
C TRP A 265 -33.59 -13.18 34.21
N LEU A 266 -32.86 -14.23 34.60
CA LEU A 266 -31.92 -14.92 33.69
C LEU A 266 -32.71 -15.82 32.73
N TYR A 267 -33.79 -16.45 33.21
CA TYR A 267 -34.70 -17.22 32.35
C TYR A 267 -35.34 -16.33 31.28
N ASP A 268 -35.82 -15.14 31.66
CA ASP A 268 -36.42 -14.18 30.72
C ASP A 268 -35.43 -13.70 29.66
N ILE A 269 -34.17 -13.45 30.02
CA ILE A 269 -33.09 -13.10 29.07
C ILE A 269 -32.82 -14.25 28.11
N LEU A 270 -32.71 -15.48 28.63
CA LEU A 270 -32.44 -16.64 27.79
C LEU A 270 -33.54 -16.88 26.76
N HIS A 271 -34.81 -16.71 27.17
CA HIS A 271 -35.97 -16.98 26.33
C HIS A 271 -36.51 -15.76 25.59
N PHE A 272 -35.80 -14.61 25.68
CA PHE A 272 -36.15 -13.39 24.94
C PHE A 272 -36.09 -13.62 23.39
N LEU A 273 -35.15 -14.43 22.95
CA LEU A 273 -35.05 -14.84 21.54
C LEU A 273 -35.27 -16.36 21.40
N PRO A 274 -35.86 -16.84 20.30
CA PRO A 274 -35.94 -18.26 20.02
C PRO A 274 -34.54 -18.85 19.82
N ALA A 275 -34.36 -20.12 20.09
CA ALA A 275 -33.06 -20.79 20.05
C ALA A 275 -32.32 -20.63 18.73
N TRP A 276 -33.03 -20.70 17.59
CA TRP A 276 -32.42 -20.48 16.27
C TRP A 276 -31.80 -19.05 16.13
N ALA A 277 -32.44 -18.06 16.71
CA ALA A 277 -31.91 -16.69 16.66
C ALA A 277 -30.64 -16.55 17.51
N TRP A 278 -30.55 -17.26 18.65
CA TRP A 278 -29.34 -17.29 19.46
C TRP A 278 -28.16 -17.94 18.72
N VAL A 279 -28.38 -18.94 17.87
CA VAL A 279 -27.31 -19.55 17.03
C VAL A 279 -26.79 -18.50 16.03
N LEU A 280 -27.67 -17.74 15.40
CA LEU A 280 -27.26 -16.69 14.46
C LEU A 280 -26.52 -15.56 15.16
N VAL A 281 -27.05 -15.07 16.27
CA VAL A 281 -26.42 -14.01 17.10
C VAL A 281 -25.09 -14.50 17.65
N GLY A 282 -25.02 -15.73 18.15
CA GLY A 282 -23.80 -16.35 18.64
C GLY A 282 -22.73 -16.44 17.53
N GLY A 283 -23.12 -16.94 16.37
CA GLY A 283 -22.24 -17.02 15.21
C GLY A 283 -21.71 -15.64 14.76
N ALA A 284 -22.61 -14.65 14.67
CA ALA A 284 -22.25 -13.27 14.36
C ALA A 284 -21.26 -12.69 15.39
N THR A 285 -21.57 -12.87 16.68
CA THR A 285 -20.74 -12.39 17.78
C THR A 285 -19.34 -13.03 17.77
N VAL A 286 -19.26 -14.34 17.55
CA VAL A 286 -17.98 -15.05 17.42
C VAL A 286 -17.18 -14.50 16.26
N GLY A 287 -17.79 -14.31 15.08
CA GLY A 287 -17.13 -13.76 13.91
C GLY A 287 -16.56 -12.36 14.13
N VAL A 288 -17.32 -11.48 14.81
CA VAL A 288 -16.86 -10.13 15.18
C VAL A 288 -15.71 -10.19 16.18
N LEU A 289 -15.86 -10.96 17.27
CA LEU A 289 -14.87 -11.04 18.35
C LEU A 289 -13.53 -11.61 17.86
N VAL A 290 -13.57 -12.64 17.03
CA VAL A 290 -12.36 -13.25 16.49
C VAL A 290 -11.59 -12.25 15.61
N ASN A 291 -12.29 -11.44 14.80
CA ASN A 291 -11.66 -10.39 13.98
C ASN A 291 -11.09 -9.27 14.85
N ILE A 292 -11.82 -8.80 15.88
CA ILE A 292 -11.30 -7.78 16.81
C ILE A 292 -10.02 -8.29 17.50
N ILE A 293 -10.05 -9.50 18.02
CA ILE A 293 -8.89 -10.09 18.71
C ILE A 293 -7.72 -10.24 17.74
N ALA A 294 -7.96 -10.71 16.51
CA ALA A 294 -6.92 -10.88 15.49
C ALA A 294 -6.19 -9.56 15.21
N ILE A 295 -6.92 -8.47 14.98
CA ILE A 295 -6.35 -7.14 14.72
C ILE A 295 -5.61 -6.62 15.96
N LYS A 296 -6.22 -6.71 17.14
CA LYS A 296 -5.58 -6.24 18.38
C LYS A 296 -4.29 -6.98 18.72
N VAL A 297 -4.23 -8.29 18.54
CA VAL A 297 -2.99 -9.06 18.78
C VAL A 297 -1.87 -8.65 17.83
N VAL A 298 -2.22 -8.24 16.63
CA VAL A 298 -1.25 -7.80 15.62
C VAL A 298 -0.69 -6.41 15.93
N PHE A 299 -1.54 -5.45 16.30
CA PHE A 299 -1.17 -4.04 16.38
C PHE A 299 -1.13 -3.45 17.80
N GLU A 300 -1.81 -4.03 18.78
CA GLU A 300 -1.90 -3.55 20.15
C GLU A 300 -1.41 -4.58 21.17
N PRO A 301 -0.74 -4.16 22.26
CA PRO A 301 -0.11 -2.87 22.47
C PRO A 301 1.24 -2.76 21.74
N SER A 302 1.60 -1.58 21.27
CA SER A 302 2.87 -1.33 20.55
C SER A 302 4.09 -1.44 21.48
N VAL A 303 3.93 -1.07 22.77
CA VAL A 303 4.96 -1.24 23.81
C VAL A 303 4.61 -2.36 24.78
N PRO A 304 5.63 -3.00 25.39
CA PRO A 304 5.40 -4.06 26.35
C PRO A 304 4.53 -3.62 27.54
N GLN A 305 3.40 -4.30 27.73
CA GLN A 305 2.47 -4.06 28.84
C GLN A 305 2.46 -5.23 29.84
N PRO A 306 2.05 -5.00 31.11
CA PRO A 306 1.78 -6.07 32.05
C PRO A 306 0.67 -7.01 31.55
N ARG A 307 0.78 -8.32 31.81
CA ARG A 307 -0.18 -9.34 31.32
C ARG A 307 -1.60 -9.16 31.83
N TYR A 308 -1.81 -8.47 32.97
CA TYR A 308 -3.14 -8.23 33.51
C TYR A 308 -3.98 -7.25 32.66
N ARG A 309 -3.32 -6.44 31.81
CA ARG A 309 -4.02 -5.51 30.91
C ARG A 309 -4.41 -6.19 29.60
N TYR A 310 -3.54 -7.07 29.09
CA TYR A 310 -3.77 -7.88 27.88
C TYR A 310 -3.27 -9.31 28.11
N PRO A 311 -3.91 -10.32 27.50
CA PRO A 311 -3.40 -11.70 27.50
C PRO A 311 -2.00 -11.85 26.92
N TRP A 312 -1.58 -10.90 26.08
CA TRP A 312 -0.26 -10.80 25.48
C TRP A 312 0.43 -9.50 25.90
N ARG A 313 1.76 -9.50 25.95
CA ARG A 313 2.54 -8.36 26.49
C ARG A 313 2.82 -7.27 25.45
N VAL A 314 2.94 -7.63 24.19
CA VAL A 314 3.28 -6.72 23.10
C VAL A 314 2.76 -7.28 21.77
N ALA A 315 2.35 -6.39 20.87
CA ALA A 315 1.83 -6.71 19.55
C ALA A 315 2.82 -7.52 18.70
N LYS A 316 2.31 -8.38 17.84
CA LYS A 316 3.16 -9.21 16.97
C LYS A 316 3.97 -8.36 15.99
N PHE A 317 3.36 -7.32 15.44
CA PHE A 317 4.03 -6.43 14.50
C PHE A 317 5.16 -5.65 15.18
N ALA A 318 4.94 -5.12 16.39
CA ALA A 318 5.97 -4.44 17.18
C ALA A 318 7.18 -5.34 17.48
N LYS A 319 6.96 -6.64 17.73
CA LYS A 319 8.08 -7.61 17.93
C LYS A 319 8.97 -7.77 16.70
N ARG A 320 8.43 -7.53 15.52
CA ARG A 320 9.14 -7.71 14.25
C ARG A 320 9.58 -6.38 13.63
N GLN A 321 9.54 -5.27 14.37
CA GLN A 321 9.87 -3.93 13.89
C GLN A 321 11.18 -3.90 13.08
N TYR A 322 12.26 -4.47 13.60
CA TYR A 322 13.57 -4.46 12.94
C TYR A 322 13.56 -5.14 11.56
N GLN A 323 12.84 -6.26 11.46
CA GLN A 323 12.68 -6.97 10.19
C GLN A 323 11.73 -6.24 9.26
N ALA A 324 10.60 -5.78 9.77
CA ALA A 324 9.63 -5.02 8.98
C ALA A 324 10.21 -3.68 8.45
N ALA A 325 11.09 -3.04 9.24
CA ALA A 325 11.84 -1.87 8.80
C ALA A 325 12.78 -2.20 7.63
N ALA A 326 13.44 -3.36 7.66
CA ALA A 326 14.29 -3.80 6.56
C ALA A 326 13.44 -4.16 5.30
N ASP A 327 12.32 -4.87 5.48
CA ASP A 327 11.41 -5.22 4.39
C ASP A 327 10.87 -3.94 3.70
N LEU A 328 10.52 -2.91 4.49
CA LEU A 328 10.04 -1.62 3.97
C LEU A 328 11.16 -0.79 3.35
N GLY A 329 12.35 -0.75 3.97
CA GLY A 329 13.53 -0.07 3.41
C GLY A 329 13.89 -0.64 2.05
N HIS A 330 13.88 -1.98 1.93
CA HIS A 330 14.11 -2.67 0.67
C HIS A 330 13.06 -2.30 -0.40
N ALA A 331 11.78 -2.25 -0.04
CA ALA A 331 10.73 -1.81 -0.96
C ALA A 331 10.93 -0.34 -1.39
N ILE A 332 11.32 0.54 -0.47
CA ILE A 332 11.61 1.94 -0.78
C ILE A 332 12.77 2.06 -1.75
N GLY A 333 13.90 1.41 -1.48
CA GLY A 333 15.11 1.55 -2.30
C GLY A 333 14.99 0.89 -3.68
N TYR A 334 14.41 -0.30 -3.74
CA TYR A 334 14.40 -1.10 -4.99
C TYR A 334 13.12 -0.99 -5.82
N GLN A 335 12.02 -0.47 -5.24
CA GLN A 335 10.73 -0.49 -5.94
C GLN A 335 10.05 0.88 -6.01
N ILE A 336 10.32 1.80 -5.08
CA ILE A 336 9.59 3.06 -4.96
C ILE A 336 10.46 4.27 -5.28
N VAL A 337 11.61 4.42 -4.61
CA VAL A 337 12.52 5.58 -4.77
C VAL A 337 13.74 5.13 -5.57
N THR A 338 13.50 4.67 -6.79
CA THR A 338 14.56 4.27 -7.71
C THR A 338 15.05 5.47 -8.53
N LEU A 339 16.26 5.36 -9.05
CA LEU A 339 16.85 6.40 -9.90
C LEU A 339 15.96 6.77 -11.10
N ASP A 340 15.33 5.76 -11.72
CA ASP A 340 14.38 5.95 -12.83
C ASP A 340 13.16 6.78 -12.41
N VAL A 341 12.56 6.46 -11.25
CA VAL A 341 11.39 7.20 -10.72
C VAL A 341 11.75 8.63 -10.36
N VAL A 342 12.93 8.86 -9.79
CA VAL A 342 13.43 10.20 -9.48
C VAL A 342 13.69 10.99 -10.74
N ALA A 343 14.36 10.39 -11.74
CA ALA A 343 14.62 11.02 -13.03
C ALA A 343 13.31 11.35 -13.78
N GLU A 344 12.34 10.42 -13.81
CA GLU A 344 11.01 10.67 -14.39
C GLU A 344 10.31 11.85 -13.71
N GLN A 345 10.36 11.92 -12.38
CA GLN A 345 9.70 12.99 -11.65
C GLN A 345 10.36 14.35 -11.87
N LEU A 346 11.69 14.38 -11.90
CA LEU A 346 12.45 15.60 -12.14
C LEU A 346 12.25 16.16 -13.56
N LEU A 347 12.23 15.28 -14.57
CA LEU A 347 12.18 15.69 -15.98
C LEU A 347 10.75 15.79 -16.54
N ASP A 348 9.89 14.82 -16.19
CA ASP A 348 8.55 14.65 -16.74
C ASP A 348 7.43 14.89 -15.71
N GLY A 349 7.79 15.15 -14.44
CA GLY A 349 6.85 15.41 -13.36
C GLY A 349 6.27 16.82 -13.37
N PRO A 350 5.44 17.17 -12.38
CA PRO A 350 4.80 18.49 -12.27
C PRO A 350 5.79 19.67 -12.23
N SER A 351 7.01 19.45 -11.73
CA SER A 351 8.10 20.42 -11.72
C SER A 351 9.03 20.30 -12.92
N GLY A 352 8.74 19.47 -13.91
CA GLY A 352 9.63 19.19 -15.04
C GLY A 352 10.00 20.42 -15.85
N ASP A 353 9.06 21.34 -16.09
CA ASP A 353 9.35 22.61 -16.77
C ASP A 353 10.34 23.45 -15.96
N LYS A 354 10.18 23.50 -14.63
CA LYS A 354 11.08 24.21 -13.73
C LYS A 354 12.47 23.56 -13.72
N THR A 355 12.53 22.23 -13.69
CA THR A 355 13.79 21.49 -13.75
C THR A 355 14.51 21.74 -15.06
N ARG A 356 13.80 21.69 -16.20
CA ARG A 356 14.38 22.02 -17.51
C ARG A 356 14.89 23.46 -17.57
N ALA A 357 14.14 24.43 -17.02
CA ALA A 357 14.58 25.82 -16.94
C ALA A 357 15.84 25.99 -16.09
N VAL A 358 15.92 25.28 -14.96
CA VAL A 358 17.10 25.28 -14.06
C VAL A 358 18.32 24.69 -14.78
N ILE A 359 18.17 23.57 -15.49
CA ILE A 359 19.22 22.93 -16.28
C ILE A 359 19.66 23.87 -17.44
N ALA A 360 18.72 24.47 -18.14
CA ALA A 360 19.03 25.41 -19.22
C ALA A 360 19.84 26.61 -18.72
N HIS A 361 19.43 27.23 -17.61
CA HIS A 361 20.15 28.33 -17.00
C HIS A 361 21.57 27.94 -16.55
N PHE A 362 21.72 26.74 -15.97
CA PHE A 362 23.03 26.18 -15.63
C PHE A 362 23.91 26.02 -16.88
N LEU A 363 23.37 25.48 -17.96
CA LEU A 363 24.11 25.28 -19.21
C LEU A 363 24.48 26.57 -19.89
N GLU A 364 23.62 27.62 -19.84
CA GLU A 364 23.98 28.95 -20.31
C GLU A 364 25.26 29.45 -19.62
N ALA A 365 25.31 29.33 -18.29
CA ALA A 365 26.48 29.72 -17.49
C ALA A 365 27.74 28.89 -17.83
N GLU A 366 27.58 27.57 -18.10
CA GLU A 366 28.71 26.73 -18.46
C GLU A 366 29.21 26.98 -19.88
N ILE A 367 28.34 27.23 -20.85
CA ILE A 367 28.75 27.67 -22.21
C ILE A 367 29.52 28.99 -22.14
N ASP A 368 29.02 29.92 -21.35
CA ASP A 368 29.73 31.19 -21.12
C ASP A 368 31.11 30.99 -20.50
N ARG A 369 31.24 30.05 -19.57
CA ARG A 369 32.51 29.66 -18.92
C ARG A 369 33.49 29.02 -19.91
N ILE A 370 33.04 28.10 -20.76
CA ILE A 370 33.85 27.41 -21.78
C ILE A 370 34.39 28.41 -22.78
N LEU A 371 33.57 29.38 -23.22
CA LEU A 371 33.96 30.41 -24.17
C LEU A 371 34.88 31.45 -23.54
N GLY A 372 34.76 31.75 -22.25
CA GLY A 372 35.60 32.67 -21.52
C GLY A 372 35.74 34.03 -22.22
N PRO A 373 36.98 34.51 -22.47
CA PRO A 373 37.22 35.80 -23.16
C PRO A 373 36.67 35.84 -24.58
N LEU A 374 36.49 34.69 -25.25
CA LEU A 374 35.98 34.61 -26.61
C LEU A 374 34.48 34.81 -26.72
N ARG A 375 33.74 34.79 -25.59
CA ARG A 375 32.26 34.92 -25.57
C ARG A 375 31.78 36.15 -26.38
N SER A 376 32.36 37.30 -26.12
CA SER A 376 31.95 38.56 -26.78
C SER A 376 32.19 38.49 -28.29
N VAL A 377 33.29 37.89 -28.72
CA VAL A 377 33.64 37.73 -30.12
C VAL A 377 32.71 36.72 -30.79
N THR A 378 32.44 35.58 -30.15
CA THR A 378 31.54 34.53 -30.65
C THR A 378 30.12 35.07 -30.79
N ARG A 379 29.60 35.77 -29.74
CA ARG A 379 28.26 36.35 -29.76
C ARG A 379 28.10 37.41 -30.83
N LEU A 380 29.16 38.21 -31.10
CA LEU A 380 29.15 39.18 -32.17
C LEU A 380 29.22 38.53 -33.56
N ALA A 381 30.00 37.47 -33.71
CA ALA A 381 30.18 36.76 -34.99
C ALA A 381 28.95 35.96 -35.42
N ILE A 382 28.28 35.29 -34.46
CA ILE A 382 27.10 34.45 -34.70
C ILE A 382 25.80 35.29 -34.68
N GLY A 383 25.79 36.36 -33.92
CA GLY A 383 24.61 37.19 -33.62
C GLY A 383 23.97 36.78 -32.27
N PRO A 384 23.50 37.78 -31.48
CA PRO A 384 22.97 37.49 -30.12
C PRO A 384 21.80 36.52 -30.10
N SER A 385 20.84 36.64 -31.02
CA SER A 385 19.67 35.75 -31.09
C SER A 385 20.00 34.30 -31.41
N HIS A 386 20.96 34.08 -32.29
CA HIS A 386 21.38 32.71 -32.62
C HIS A 386 22.25 32.11 -31.51
N PHE A 387 23.03 32.91 -30.83
CA PHE A 387 23.80 32.45 -29.68
C PHE A 387 22.90 32.02 -28.53
N ASP A 388 21.89 32.82 -28.20
CA ASP A 388 20.90 32.52 -27.17
C ASP A 388 20.05 31.26 -27.57
N ALA A 389 19.74 31.08 -28.87
CA ALA A 389 19.05 29.88 -29.38
C ALA A 389 19.89 28.60 -29.25
N ILE A 390 21.20 28.64 -29.55
CA ILE A 390 22.12 27.51 -29.36
C ILE A 390 22.14 27.08 -27.88
N GLN A 391 22.19 28.04 -26.96
CA GLN A 391 22.18 27.76 -25.52
C GLN A 391 20.86 27.09 -25.10
N ALA A 392 19.72 27.61 -25.55
CA ALA A 392 18.40 27.03 -25.23
C ALA A 392 18.22 25.60 -25.78
N THR A 393 18.64 25.38 -27.05
CA THR A 393 18.56 24.05 -27.69
C THR A 393 19.50 23.04 -27.03
N ALA A 394 20.70 23.46 -26.61
CA ALA A 394 21.60 22.61 -25.83
C ALA A 394 20.96 22.16 -24.51
N GLY A 395 20.27 23.08 -23.80
CA GLY A 395 19.56 22.78 -22.57
C GLY A 395 18.42 21.76 -22.77
N ALA A 396 17.63 21.97 -23.82
CA ALA A 396 16.50 21.08 -24.13
C ALA A 396 16.95 19.66 -24.54
N ASN A 397 18.00 19.56 -25.39
CA ASN A 397 18.54 18.28 -25.81
C ASN A 397 19.13 17.50 -24.64
N LEU A 398 19.92 18.13 -23.78
CA LEU A 398 20.50 17.47 -22.62
C LEU A 398 19.41 16.94 -21.66
N ALA A 399 18.40 17.73 -21.38
CA ALA A 399 17.29 17.29 -20.51
C ALA A 399 16.56 16.08 -21.07
N THR A 400 16.48 15.93 -22.39
CA THR A 400 15.84 14.78 -23.05
C THR A 400 16.72 13.54 -23.03
N GLU A 401 18.02 13.69 -23.28
CA GLU A 401 18.97 12.58 -23.37
C GLU A 401 19.45 12.07 -22.00
N MET A 402 19.34 12.87 -20.96
CA MET A 402 19.87 12.55 -19.63
C MET A 402 19.14 11.35 -18.98
N LYS A 403 17.85 11.20 -19.21
CA LYS A 403 17.05 10.11 -18.59
C LYS A 403 17.49 8.71 -19.01
N PRO A 404 17.67 8.39 -20.32
CA PRO A 404 18.24 7.11 -20.73
C PRO A 404 19.61 6.83 -20.11
N TRP A 405 20.48 7.82 -20.04
CA TRP A 405 21.84 7.66 -19.49
C TRP A 405 21.86 7.29 -18.01
N LEU A 406 20.88 7.76 -17.23
CA LEU A 406 20.77 7.44 -15.81
C LEU A 406 20.30 6.01 -15.54
N VAL A 407 19.58 5.39 -16.46
CA VAL A 407 18.88 4.12 -16.25
C VAL A 407 19.56 2.95 -16.96
N GLU A 408 20.43 3.21 -17.93
CA GLU A 408 21.02 2.19 -18.80
C GLU A 408 21.97 1.23 -18.06
N ASP A 409 22.63 1.69 -16.99
CA ASP A 409 23.51 0.88 -16.16
C ASP A 409 22.78 0.22 -15.01
N ILE A 410 22.52 -1.09 -15.14
CA ILE A 410 21.80 -1.89 -14.14
C ILE A 410 22.61 -2.02 -12.84
N GLU A 411 23.92 -2.18 -12.90
CA GLU A 411 24.78 -2.35 -11.70
C GLU A 411 24.83 -1.06 -10.89
N PHE A 412 24.94 0.07 -11.57
CA PHE A 412 24.89 1.38 -10.96
C PHE A 412 23.53 1.63 -10.30
N SER A 413 22.43 1.34 -11.01
CA SER A 413 21.08 1.49 -10.49
C SER A 413 20.84 0.63 -9.23
N GLN A 414 21.34 -0.61 -9.21
CA GLN A 414 21.26 -1.48 -8.03
C GLN A 414 22.09 -0.98 -6.85
N THR A 415 23.26 -0.43 -7.10
CA THR A 415 24.12 0.15 -6.05
C THR A 415 23.47 1.35 -5.40
N THR A 416 22.86 2.21 -6.20
CA THR A 416 22.09 3.37 -5.75
C THR A 416 20.87 2.94 -4.93
N ALA A 417 20.12 1.93 -5.40
CA ALA A 417 18.99 1.36 -4.69
C ALA A 417 19.39 0.78 -3.32
N ALA A 418 20.53 0.08 -3.25
CA ALA A 418 21.07 -0.47 -1.99
C ALA A 418 21.44 0.64 -0.97
N SER A 419 21.89 1.79 -1.46
CA SER A 419 22.20 2.94 -0.59
C SER A 419 20.92 3.56 -0.01
N VAL A 420 19.88 3.72 -0.82
CA VAL A 420 18.55 4.20 -0.37
C VAL A 420 17.91 3.20 0.60
N ASP A 421 17.95 1.89 0.30
CA ASP A 421 17.49 0.82 1.20
C ASP A 421 18.14 0.93 2.58
N ARG A 422 19.46 1.08 2.63
CA ARG A 422 20.20 1.21 3.89
C ARG A 422 19.75 2.42 4.70
N LEU A 423 19.67 3.61 4.07
CA LEU A 423 19.18 4.83 4.72
C LEU A 423 17.78 4.62 5.29
N ALA A 424 16.87 4.13 4.44
CA ALA A 424 15.48 3.92 4.83
C ALA A 424 15.36 2.90 5.97
N THR A 425 16.10 1.78 5.89
CA THR A 425 16.11 0.75 6.93
C THR A 425 16.63 1.30 8.26
N GLU A 426 17.73 2.05 8.24
CA GLU A 426 18.33 2.64 9.46
C GLU A 426 17.34 3.62 10.10
N LYS A 427 16.77 4.54 9.34
CA LYS A 427 15.81 5.53 9.84
C LYS A 427 14.52 4.90 10.37
N LEU A 428 13.99 3.91 9.70
CA LEU A 428 12.81 3.17 10.16
C LEU A 428 13.07 2.35 11.44
N ARG A 429 14.30 1.86 11.65
CA ARG A 429 14.70 1.16 12.89
C ARG A 429 14.87 2.11 14.06
N GLU A 430 15.23 3.37 13.81
CA GLU A 430 15.36 4.40 14.85
C GLU A 430 14.00 4.87 15.39
N LEU A 431 12.90 4.62 14.68
CA LEU A 431 11.57 5.04 15.13
C LEU A 431 11.18 4.32 16.43
N PRO A 432 10.50 5.03 17.36
CA PRO A 432 9.86 4.39 18.49
C PRO A 432 8.87 3.31 18.02
N PRO A 433 8.71 2.18 18.76
CA PRO A 433 7.78 1.12 18.36
C PRO A 433 6.35 1.60 18.16
N GLU A 434 5.91 2.59 18.93
CA GLU A 434 4.57 3.20 18.82
C GLU A 434 4.40 3.86 17.45
N GLU A 435 5.35 4.70 17.05
CA GLU A 435 5.29 5.43 15.80
C GLU A 435 5.39 4.47 14.59
N PHE A 436 6.23 3.45 14.70
CA PHE A 436 6.36 2.43 13.67
C PHE A 436 5.09 1.61 13.48
N VAL A 437 4.44 1.19 14.58
CA VAL A 437 3.17 0.44 14.51
C VAL A 437 2.04 1.34 14.01
N GLU A 438 1.94 2.58 14.52
CA GLU A 438 0.93 3.55 14.12
C GLU A 438 0.97 3.84 12.62
N MET A 439 2.16 3.95 12.05
CA MET A 439 2.38 4.18 10.63
C MET A 439 1.62 3.17 9.75
N LEU A 440 1.60 1.89 10.14
CA LEU A 440 0.92 0.83 9.40
C LEU A 440 -0.52 0.61 9.86
N TYR A 441 -0.76 0.76 11.16
CA TYR A 441 -2.10 0.57 11.74
C TYR A 441 -3.09 1.60 11.23
N THR A 442 -2.69 2.87 11.13
CA THR A 442 -3.52 3.97 10.59
C THR A 442 -4.05 3.67 9.18
N ALA A 443 -3.27 2.94 8.38
CA ALA A 443 -3.69 2.54 7.04
C ALA A 443 -4.85 1.53 7.05
N ILE A 444 -4.97 0.71 8.10
CA ILE A 444 -5.96 -0.37 8.22
C ILE A 444 -7.10 0.02 9.15
N GLU A 445 -6.83 0.82 10.19
CA GLU A 445 -7.77 1.18 11.27
C GLU A 445 -9.09 1.74 10.74
N GLN A 446 -9.03 2.62 9.76
CA GLN A 446 -10.21 3.27 9.20
C GLN A 446 -11.20 2.29 8.55
N ASP A 447 -10.72 1.12 8.11
CA ASP A 447 -11.50 0.09 7.45
C ASP A 447 -11.71 -1.15 8.31
N ALA A 448 -11.14 -1.18 9.52
CA ALA A 448 -11.26 -2.30 10.46
C ALA A 448 -12.72 -2.67 10.77
N TRP A 449 -13.61 -1.67 10.88
CA TRP A 449 -15.04 -1.91 11.09
C TRP A 449 -15.69 -2.75 9.99
N LEU A 450 -15.20 -2.65 8.73
CA LEU A 450 -15.69 -3.48 7.63
C LEU A 450 -15.29 -4.95 7.83
N LEU A 451 -14.09 -5.20 8.36
CA LEU A 451 -13.67 -6.55 8.73
C LEU A 451 -14.53 -7.11 9.86
N TYR A 452 -14.90 -6.27 10.86
CA TYR A 452 -15.80 -6.68 11.95
C TYR A 452 -17.19 -7.01 11.40
N LEU A 453 -17.76 -6.14 10.56
CA LEU A 453 -19.04 -6.37 9.90
C LEU A 453 -19.02 -7.63 9.04
N HIS A 454 -17.99 -7.83 8.24
CA HIS A 454 -17.78 -9.01 7.42
C HIS A 454 -17.75 -10.28 8.28
N GLY A 455 -17.00 -10.25 9.40
CA GLY A 455 -16.93 -11.32 10.37
C GLY A 455 -18.30 -11.66 10.94
N GLY A 456 -19.08 -10.66 11.32
CA GLY A 456 -20.44 -10.82 11.84
C GLY A 456 -21.39 -11.46 10.81
N VAL A 457 -21.40 -10.96 9.59
CA VAL A 457 -22.28 -11.47 8.52
C VAL A 457 -21.93 -12.92 8.18
N LEU A 458 -20.64 -13.23 7.99
CA LEU A 458 -20.22 -14.61 7.70
C LEU A 458 -20.41 -15.54 8.90
N GLY A 459 -20.18 -15.06 10.11
CA GLY A 459 -20.45 -15.84 11.32
C GLY A 459 -21.92 -16.20 11.45
N ALA A 460 -22.83 -15.24 11.20
CA ALA A 460 -24.27 -15.51 11.14
C ALA A 460 -24.63 -16.52 10.04
N PHE A 461 -24.02 -16.37 8.86
CA PHE A 461 -24.25 -17.30 7.74
C PHE A 461 -23.82 -18.74 8.10
N ILE A 462 -22.67 -18.90 8.75
CA ILE A 462 -22.21 -20.24 9.18
C ILE A 462 -23.08 -20.77 10.32
N GLY A 463 -23.57 -19.89 11.21
CA GLY A 463 -24.60 -20.27 12.18
C GLY A 463 -25.92 -20.75 11.52
N ALA A 464 -26.35 -20.07 10.45
CA ALA A 464 -27.50 -20.52 9.66
C ALA A 464 -27.27 -21.89 9.00
N LEU A 465 -26.05 -22.12 8.48
CA LEU A 465 -25.66 -23.39 7.91
C LEU A 465 -25.66 -24.53 8.97
N HIS A 466 -25.17 -24.22 10.18
CA HIS A 466 -25.26 -25.15 11.31
C HIS A 466 -26.72 -25.53 11.61
N LEU A 467 -27.60 -24.52 11.69
CA LEU A 467 -29.04 -24.75 11.92
C LEU A 467 -29.68 -25.56 10.81
N LEU A 468 -29.34 -25.33 9.57
CA LEU A 468 -29.85 -26.09 8.42
C LEU A 468 -29.47 -27.56 8.52
N ILE A 469 -28.27 -27.86 8.98
CA ILE A 469 -27.76 -29.26 9.06
C ILE A 469 -28.24 -29.94 10.31
N PHE A 470 -28.11 -29.36 11.49
CA PHE A 470 -28.29 -29.99 12.79
C PHE A 470 -29.61 -29.65 13.49
N GLY A 471 -30.30 -28.60 12.98
CA GLY A 471 -31.51 -28.10 13.62
C GLY A 471 -31.22 -27.33 14.93
N VAL A 472 -32.25 -27.06 15.70
CA VAL A 472 -32.20 -26.37 16.99
C VAL A 472 -32.46 -27.36 18.12
#